data_ccb0477b733655d05b6082a789f92024
#
_entry.id   ccb0477b733655d05b6082a789f92024
#
_cell.length_a   1.000
_cell.length_b   1.000
_cell.length_c   1.000
_cell.angle_alpha   90.00
_cell.angle_beta   90.00
_cell.angle_gamma   90.00
#
_symmetry.space_group_name_H-M   'P 1'
#
loop_
_entity.id
_entity.type
_entity.pdbx_description
1 polymer ?
#
loop_
_entity_poly.entity_id
_entity_poly.type
_entity_poly.pdbx_seq_one_letter_code
_entity_poly.pdbx_strand_id
1 'polypeptide(L)'
;MKKVILLITVLFVSVISTACINNLAVQELNNKAKAYLEAGETDKAICRLRSSIDLDTNIFETHYNLGVALIQNKEYEEAQKSLENAVNLKPDYPDTYYSLALSLQEQAYALANPASDDEEASVLTEEAENTDISSEEAPAKELTETQKQEIVEKFNLAIENYNKYLSKKPDAKDKESIASQVATLTEEIKKYNSQPETEAE
;
A
#
# COMPACT_ATOMS: atom_id res chain seq x y z
N MET A 1 -26.28 46.91 14.04
CA MET A 1 -25.80 45.82 14.89
C MET A 1 -26.65 44.56 14.73
N LYS A 2 -27.99 44.56 14.92
CA LYS A 2 -28.82 43.33 14.83
C LYS A 2 -28.72 42.60 13.46
N LYS A 3 -28.66 43.33 12.32
CA LYS A 3 -28.54 42.75 10.98
C LYS A 3 -27.18 42.08 10.74
N VAL A 4 -26.09 42.61 11.32
CA VAL A 4 -24.74 42.03 11.23
C VAL A 4 -24.66 40.76 12.06
N ILE A 5 -25.25 40.76 13.26
CA ILE A 5 -25.30 39.56 14.10
C ILE A 5 -26.09 38.44 13.41
N LEU A 6 -27.23 38.77 12.78
CA LEU A 6 -28.03 37.81 12.04
C LEU A 6 -27.24 37.21 10.86
N LEU A 7 -26.48 38.02 10.10
CA LEU A 7 -25.61 37.54 8.99
C LEU A 7 -24.51 36.60 9.50
N ILE A 8 -23.89 36.94 10.63
CA ILE A 8 -22.85 36.10 11.24
C ILE A 8 -23.44 34.76 11.71
N THR A 9 -24.63 34.78 12.33
CA THR A 9 -25.29 33.55 12.78
C THR A 9 -25.70 32.66 11.62
N VAL A 10 -26.23 33.22 10.52
CA VAL A 10 -26.58 32.45 9.31
C VAL A 10 -25.32 31.82 8.65
N LEU A 11 -24.22 32.57 8.54
CA LEU A 11 -22.95 32.07 8.06
C LEU A 11 -22.41 30.93 8.96
N PHE A 12 -22.50 31.10 10.28
CA PHE A 12 -22.01 30.10 11.22
C PHE A 12 -22.82 28.81 11.17
N VAL A 13 -24.13 28.90 11.05
CA VAL A 13 -25.03 27.74 10.90
C VAL A 13 -24.77 27.03 9.56
N SER A 14 -24.53 27.76 8.49
CA SER A 14 -24.23 27.12 7.17
C SER A 14 -22.92 26.34 7.18
N VAL A 15 -21.87 26.85 7.84
CA VAL A 15 -20.57 26.16 7.97
C VAL A 15 -20.70 24.87 8.80
N ILE A 16 -21.44 24.92 9.91
CA ILE A 16 -21.66 23.72 10.73
C ILE A 16 -22.47 22.66 9.96
N SER A 17 -23.47 23.08 9.19
CA SER A 17 -24.31 22.15 8.42
C SER A 17 -23.50 21.41 7.34
N THR A 18 -22.59 22.10 6.64
CA THR A 18 -21.74 21.45 5.62
C THR A 18 -20.76 20.46 6.24
N ALA A 19 -20.14 20.80 7.37
CA ALA A 19 -19.24 19.89 8.07
C ALA A 19 -19.94 18.60 8.53
N CYS A 20 -21.17 18.70 9.05
CA CYS A 20 -21.94 17.52 9.44
C CYS A 20 -22.34 16.63 8.25
N ILE A 21 -22.70 17.25 7.11
CA ILE A 21 -23.08 16.53 5.90
C ILE A 21 -21.86 15.78 5.32
N ASN A 22 -20.68 16.43 5.26
CA ASN A 22 -19.46 15.80 4.79
C ASN A 22 -19.07 14.61 5.67
N ASN A 23 -19.16 14.74 6.98
CA ASN A 23 -18.84 13.63 7.90
C ASN A 23 -19.75 12.41 7.65
N LEU A 24 -21.05 12.63 7.47
CA LEU A 24 -21.99 11.54 7.16
C LEU A 24 -21.68 10.92 5.80
N ALA A 25 -21.36 11.71 4.78
CA ALA A 25 -20.99 11.22 3.47
C ALA A 25 -19.69 10.39 3.49
N VAL A 26 -18.68 10.84 4.24
CA VAL A 26 -17.43 10.10 4.46
C VAL A 26 -17.70 8.75 5.12
N GLN A 27 -18.53 8.72 6.19
CA GLN A 27 -18.90 7.45 6.84
C GLN A 27 -19.62 6.49 5.89
N GLU A 28 -20.54 6.98 5.09
CA GLU A 28 -21.28 6.20 4.10
C GLU A 28 -20.32 5.61 3.04
N LEU A 29 -19.37 6.41 2.54
CA LEU A 29 -18.37 5.96 1.56
C LEU A 29 -17.44 4.90 2.16
N ASN A 30 -16.98 5.08 3.39
CA ASN A 30 -16.15 4.07 4.08
C ASN A 30 -16.93 2.78 4.35
N ASN A 31 -18.19 2.85 4.75
CA ASN A 31 -19.03 1.67 4.95
C ASN A 31 -19.26 0.90 3.64
N LYS A 32 -19.50 1.62 2.53
CA LYS A 32 -19.62 1.00 1.20
C LYS A 32 -18.29 0.36 0.75
N ALA A 33 -17.18 1.04 0.98
CA ALA A 33 -15.88 0.50 0.66
C ALA A 33 -15.61 -0.81 1.42
N LYS A 34 -15.92 -0.84 2.71
CA LYS A 34 -15.80 -2.06 3.51
C LYS A 34 -16.65 -3.21 2.96
N ALA A 35 -17.91 -2.93 2.61
CA ALA A 35 -18.79 -3.94 2.01
C ALA A 35 -18.23 -4.46 0.67
N TYR A 36 -17.62 -3.61 -0.16
CA TYR A 36 -16.98 -4.02 -1.39
C TYR A 36 -15.73 -4.88 -1.14
N LEU A 37 -14.91 -4.55 -0.13
CA LEU A 37 -13.75 -5.38 0.25
C LEU A 37 -14.18 -6.76 0.73
N GLU A 38 -15.25 -6.85 1.53
CA GLU A 38 -15.82 -8.11 1.98
C GLU A 38 -16.39 -8.94 0.82
N ALA A 39 -16.85 -8.29 -0.25
CA ALA A 39 -17.32 -8.93 -1.47
C ALA A 39 -16.22 -9.27 -2.50
N GLY A 40 -14.94 -8.89 -2.22
CA GLY A 40 -13.83 -9.06 -3.15
C GLY A 40 -13.83 -8.06 -4.32
N GLU A 41 -14.66 -7.01 -4.26
CA GLU A 41 -14.78 -5.98 -5.29
C GLU A 41 -13.82 -4.80 -5.00
N THR A 42 -12.52 -5.09 -5.02
CA THR A 42 -11.46 -4.19 -4.53
C THR A 42 -11.44 -2.86 -5.29
N ASP A 43 -11.59 -2.85 -6.61
CA ASP A 43 -11.61 -1.61 -7.41
C ASP A 43 -12.74 -0.67 -7.00
N LYS A 44 -13.93 -1.22 -6.71
CA LYS A 44 -15.06 -0.41 -6.23
C LYS A 44 -14.79 0.16 -4.85
N ALA A 45 -14.13 -0.59 -3.97
CA ALA A 45 -13.73 -0.12 -2.66
C ALA A 45 -12.74 1.04 -2.78
N ILE A 46 -11.69 0.91 -3.59
CA ILE A 46 -10.68 1.95 -3.86
C ILE A 46 -11.37 3.22 -4.37
N CYS A 47 -12.28 3.10 -5.34
CA CYS A 47 -13.03 4.24 -5.87
C CYS A 47 -13.83 4.97 -4.77
N ARG A 48 -14.48 4.25 -3.84
CA ARG A 48 -15.23 4.85 -2.73
C ARG A 48 -14.31 5.53 -1.71
N LEU A 49 -13.16 4.93 -1.43
CA LEU A 49 -12.17 5.48 -0.49
C LEU A 49 -11.50 6.74 -1.05
N ARG A 50 -11.15 6.76 -2.34
CA ARG A 50 -10.66 7.97 -3.00
C ARG A 50 -11.72 9.09 -2.95
N SER A 51 -12.99 8.78 -3.23
CA SER A 51 -14.08 9.76 -3.08
C SER A 51 -14.27 10.25 -1.64
N SER A 52 -13.98 9.42 -0.65
CA SER A 52 -14.01 9.81 0.77
C SER A 52 -12.88 10.79 1.10
N ILE A 53 -11.67 10.58 0.56
CA ILE A 53 -10.53 11.50 0.71
C ILE A 53 -10.83 12.86 0.08
N ASP A 54 -11.51 12.88 -1.07
CA ASP A 54 -11.92 14.14 -1.73
C ASP A 54 -12.86 14.99 -0.86
N LEU A 55 -13.63 14.36 0.02
CA LEU A 55 -14.51 15.06 0.96
C LEU A 55 -13.78 15.49 2.24
N ASP A 56 -12.89 14.67 2.77
CA ASP A 56 -12.08 14.95 3.95
C ASP A 56 -10.78 14.13 3.93
N THR A 57 -9.67 14.82 3.86
CA THR A 57 -8.32 14.23 3.83
C THR A 57 -7.78 13.83 5.21
N ASN A 58 -8.49 14.17 6.29
CA ASN A 58 -7.99 13.99 7.66
C ASN A 58 -8.66 12.81 8.38
N ILE A 59 -9.17 11.86 7.65
CA ILE A 59 -9.82 10.67 8.22
C ILE A 59 -8.87 9.48 8.18
N PHE A 60 -8.38 9.08 9.34
CA PHE A 60 -7.47 7.94 9.51
C PHE A 60 -8.00 6.67 8.85
N GLU A 61 -9.24 6.31 9.14
CA GLU A 61 -9.89 5.08 8.67
C GLU A 61 -9.93 5.02 7.14
N THR A 62 -10.12 6.16 6.47
CA THR A 62 -10.14 6.23 5.00
C THR A 62 -8.77 5.91 4.42
N HIS A 63 -7.71 6.53 4.93
CA HIS A 63 -6.35 6.28 4.47
C HIS A 63 -5.89 4.86 4.78
N TYR A 64 -6.16 4.35 5.97
CA TYR A 64 -5.84 2.98 6.35
C TYR A 64 -6.54 1.96 5.43
N ASN A 65 -7.85 2.09 5.27
CA ASN A 65 -8.63 1.17 4.43
C ASN A 65 -8.22 1.27 2.94
N LEU A 66 -7.88 2.47 2.46
CA LEU A 66 -7.36 2.64 1.09
C LEU A 66 -6.03 1.93 0.92
N GLY A 67 -5.11 2.09 1.86
CA GLY A 67 -3.83 1.38 1.82
C GLY A 67 -3.99 -0.14 1.80
N VAL A 68 -4.89 -0.68 2.64
CA VAL A 68 -5.19 -2.12 2.66
C VAL A 68 -5.82 -2.59 1.34
N ALA A 69 -6.76 -1.82 0.78
CA ALA A 69 -7.38 -2.12 -0.51
C ALA A 69 -6.35 -2.11 -1.66
N LEU A 70 -5.45 -1.14 -1.66
CA LEU A 70 -4.39 -1.01 -2.66
C LEU A 70 -3.37 -2.15 -2.58
N ILE A 71 -3.05 -2.66 -1.37
CA ILE A 71 -2.22 -3.88 -1.23
C ILE A 71 -2.92 -5.08 -1.88
N GLN A 72 -4.22 -5.25 -1.64
CA GLN A 72 -5.00 -6.33 -2.27
C GLN A 72 -5.04 -6.21 -3.79
N ASN A 73 -4.99 -4.98 -4.31
CA ASN A 73 -4.95 -4.68 -5.75
C ASN A 73 -3.53 -4.64 -6.33
N LYS A 74 -2.50 -4.95 -5.53
CA LYS A 74 -1.08 -4.91 -5.89
C LYS A 74 -0.56 -3.51 -6.30
N GLU A 75 -1.27 -2.45 -5.94
CA GLU A 75 -0.88 -1.05 -6.14
C GLU A 75 -0.02 -0.59 -4.94
N TYR A 76 1.15 -1.18 -4.76
CA TYR A 76 1.92 -1.10 -3.53
C TYR A 76 2.50 0.29 -3.23
N GLU A 77 2.89 1.08 -4.25
CA GLU A 77 3.41 2.43 -4.10
C GLU A 77 2.34 3.41 -3.61
N GLU A 78 1.11 3.28 -4.11
CA GLU A 78 0.00 4.10 -3.64
C GLU A 78 -0.49 3.64 -2.27
N ALA A 79 -0.42 2.33 -2.00
CA ALA A 79 -0.69 1.76 -0.68
C ALA A 79 0.25 2.34 0.37
N GLN A 80 1.55 2.39 0.10
CA GLN A 80 2.54 3.01 0.99
C GLN A 80 2.17 4.44 1.32
N LYS A 81 1.88 5.28 0.32
CA LYS A 81 1.51 6.70 0.53
C LYS A 81 0.26 6.85 1.40
N SER A 82 -0.74 6.02 1.15
CA SER A 82 -1.98 6.04 1.93
C SER A 82 -1.74 5.61 3.39
N LEU A 83 -0.92 4.58 3.61
CA LEU A 83 -0.58 4.09 4.94
C LEU A 83 0.33 5.08 5.71
N GLU A 84 1.23 5.77 5.04
CA GLU A 84 2.02 6.85 5.65
C GLU A 84 1.12 8.00 6.14
N ASN A 85 0.11 8.38 5.35
CA ASN A 85 -0.91 9.35 5.80
C ASN A 85 -1.69 8.82 7.01
N ALA A 86 -2.05 7.53 7.03
CA ALA A 86 -2.69 6.92 8.18
C ALA A 86 -1.79 6.93 9.42
N VAL A 87 -0.49 6.62 9.29
CA VAL A 87 0.48 6.74 10.39
C VAL A 87 0.55 8.17 10.93
N ASN A 88 0.59 9.17 10.06
CA ASN A 88 0.63 10.58 10.45
C ASN A 88 -0.62 11.01 11.22
N LEU A 89 -1.80 10.50 10.83
CA LEU A 89 -3.08 10.83 11.48
C LEU A 89 -3.27 10.08 12.80
N LYS A 90 -2.77 8.83 12.90
CA LYS A 90 -2.93 7.99 14.09
C LYS A 90 -1.70 7.11 14.33
N PRO A 91 -0.60 7.68 14.87
CA PRO A 91 0.67 6.97 15.04
C PRO A 91 0.62 5.83 16.07
N ASP A 92 -0.43 5.75 16.88
CA ASP A 92 -0.58 4.70 17.91
C ASP A 92 -1.39 3.50 17.44
N TYR A 93 -1.77 3.43 16.15
CA TYR A 93 -2.50 2.29 15.62
C TYR A 93 -1.52 1.24 15.03
N PRO A 94 -1.31 0.09 15.71
CA PRO A 94 -0.25 -0.86 15.35
C PRO A 94 -0.42 -1.44 13.95
N ASP A 95 -1.66 -1.81 13.58
CA ASP A 95 -1.93 -2.54 12.34
C ASP A 95 -1.58 -1.72 11.08
N THR A 96 -1.48 -0.38 11.19
CA THR A 96 -0.98 0.46 10.08
C THR A 96 0.49 0.17 9.77
N TYR A 97 1.31 -0.04 10.81
CA TYR A 97 2.73 -0.38 10.62
C TYR A 97 2.90 -1.76 9.99
N TYR A 98 2.06 -2.72 10.36
CA TYR A 98 2.03 -4.03 9.72
C TYR A 98 1.71 -3.91 8.22
N SER A 99 0.64 -3.19 7.87
CA SER A 99 0.23 -2.99 6.48
C SER A 99 1.28 -2.21 5.68
N LEU A 100 1.91 -1.20 6.30
CA LEU A 100 3.00 -0.45 5.66
C LEU A 100 4.23 -1.33 5.42
N ALA A 101 4.60 -2.16 6.38
CA ALA A 101 5.67 -3.14 6.21
C ALA A 101 5.39 -4.10 5.05
N LEU A 102 4.15 -4.61 4.97
CA LEU A 102 3.73 -5.50 3.89
C LEU A 102 3.82 -4.81 2.52
N SER A 103 3.32 -3.56 2.39
CA SER A 103 3.38 -2.85 1.11
C SER A 103 4.82 -2.60 0.65
N LEU A 104 5.73 -2.25 1.57
CA LEU A 104 7.16 -2.04 1.29
C LEU A 104 7.86 -3.34 0.88
N GLN A 105 7.54 -4.43 1.56
CA GLN A 105 8.05 -5.76 1.24
C GLN A 105 7.64 -6.19 -0.16
N GLU A 106 6.37 -6.05 -0.51
CA GLU A 106 5.85 -6.43 -1.83
C GLU A 106 6.43 -5.55 -2.95
N GLN A 107 6.66 -4.25 -2.69
CA GLN A 107 7.40 -3.38 -3.61
C GLN A 107 8.82 -3.90 -3.85
N ALA A 108 9.53 -4.28 -2.78
CA ALA A 108 10.89 -4.82 -2.92
C ALA A 108 10.91 -6.10 -3.74
N TYR A 109 9.96 -7.01 -3.52
CA TYR A 109 9.85 -8.24 -4.32
C TYR A 109 9.45 -7.98 -5.77
N ALA A 110 8.57 -7.00 -6.03
CA ALA A 110 8.21 -6.60 -7.38
C ALA A 110 9.40 -6.00 -8.15
N LEU A 111 10.23 -5.20 -7.48
CA LEU A 111 11.46 -4.67 -8.05
C LEU A 111 12.53 -5.76 -8.29
N ALA A 112 12.59 -6.75 -7.40
CA ALA A 112 13.54 -7.85 -7.51
C ALA A 112 13.19 -8.82 -8.64
N ASN A 113 11.91 -8.96 -8.94
CA ASN A 113 11.37 -9.87 -9.94
C ASN A 113 10.41 -9.09 -10.86
N PRO A 114 10.92 -8.18 -11.71
CA PRO A 114 10.08 -7.52 -12.68
C PRO A 114 9.42 -8.59 -13.55
N ALA A 115 8.08 -8.65 -13.57
CA ALA A 115 7.35 -9.52 -14.47
C ALA A 115 7.88 -9.27 -15.89
N SER A 116 8.19 -10.33 -16.62
CA SER A 116 8.49 -10.19 -18.05
C SER A 116 7.28 -9.54 -18.70
N ASP A 117 7.49 -8.50 -19.50
CA ASP A 117 6.45 -7.69 -20.16
C ASP A 117 5.47 -8.52 -21.04
N ASP A 118 5.63 -9.85 -21.05
CA ASP A 118 4.89 -10.78 -21.89
C ASP A 118 3.55 -11.27 -21.29
N GLU A 119 3.25 -11.04 -20.02
CA GLU A 119 1.99 -11.51 -19.41
C GLU A 119 0.78 -10.56 -19.60
N GLU A 120 0.98 -9.27 -19.90
CA GLU A 120 -0.13 -8.35 -20.18
C GLU A 120 -0.67 -8.40 -21.63
N ALA A 121 0.06 -9.05 -22.54
CA ALA A 121 -0.33 -9.09 -23.97
C ALA A 121 -1.26 -10.27 -24.35
N SER A 122 -1.57 -11.19 -23.43
CA SER A 122 -2.24 -12.45 -23.79
C SER A 122 -3.76 -12.46 -23.69
N VAL A 123 -4.45 -11.33 -23.45
CA VAL A 123 -5.92 -11.30 -23.27
C VAL A 123 -6.71 -10.91 -24.52
N LEU A 124 -6.08 -10.50 -25.61
CA LEU A 124 -6.81 -10.09 -26.82
C LEU A 124 -6.20 -10.66 -28.10
N THR A 125 -6.18 -11.99 -28.30
CA THR A 125 -6.30 -12.58 -29.65
C THR A 125 -6.52 -14.09 -29.54
N GLU A 126 -7.78 -14.51 -29.57
CA GLU A 126 -8.11 -15.82 -30.14
C GLU A 126 -7.94 -15.70 -31.66
N GLU A 127 -6.99 -16.38 -32.22
CA GLU A 127 -7.04 -17.21 -33.43
C GLU A 127 -5.61 -17.42 -34.00
N ALA A 128 -5.34 -18.71 -34.20
CA ALA A 128 -4.52 -19.31 -35.24
C ALA A 128 -3.01 -19.54 -34.99
N GLU A 129 -2.76 -20.82 -35.15
CA GLU A 129 -1.61 -21.50 -35.75
C GLU A 129 -0.39 -21.84 -34.89
N ASN A 130 -0.39 -23.15 -34.66
CA ASN A 130 0.69 -24.06 -34.35
C ASN A 130 2.03 -23.69 -35.03
N THR A 131 2.96 -23.15 -34.25
CA THR A 131 4.38 -23.20 -34.58
C THR A 131 5.17 -23.51 -33.33
N ASP A 132 5.89 -24.62 -33.41
CA ASP A 132 6.91 -25.12 -32.49
C ASP A 132 7.96 -24.03 -32.24
N ILE A 133 7.85 -23.35 -31.08
CA ILE A 133 8.84 -22.36 -30.63
C ILE A 133 9.50 -22.93 -29.40
N SER A 134 10.72 -23.41 -29.58
CA SER A 134 11.66 -23.72 -28.52
C SER A 134 11.72 -22.52 -27.56
N SER A 135 11.32 -22.73 -26.31
CA SER A 135 11.46 -21.78 -25.22
C SER A 135 12.94 -21.53 -24.93
N GLU A 136 13.55 -20.56 -25.61
CA GLU A 136 14.73 -19.90 -25.10
C GLU A 136 14.23 -18.96 -23.99
N GLU A 137 14.47 -19.34 -22.76
CA GLU A 137 14.31 -18.43 -21.61
C GLU A 137 15.15 -17.19 -21.89
N ALA A 138 14.49 -16.04 -22.04
CA ALA A 138 15.18 -14.76 -22.15
C ALA A 138 16.07 -14.59 -20.89
N PRO A 139 17.35 -14.19 -21.04
CA PRO A 139 18.23 -14.04 -19.88
C PRO A 139 17.62 -13.06 -18.90
N ALA A 140 17.47 -13.49 -17.65
CA ALA A 140 16.97 -12.64 -16.56
C ALA A 140 17.79 -11.34 -16.56
N LYS A 141 17.11 -10.21 -16.73
CA LYS A 141 17.74 -8.89 -16.79
C LYS A 141 18.47 -8.64 -15.47
N GLU A 142 19.79 -8.56 -15.50
CA GLU A 142 20.55 -8.28 -14.28
C GLU A 142 20.14 -6.93 -13.68
N LEU A 143 19.86 -6.94 -12.37
CA LEU A 143 19.51 -5.73 -11.64
C LEU A 143 20.71 -4.77 -11.59
N THR A 144 20.47 -3.51 -11.85
CA THR A 144 21.46 -2.47 -11.67
C THR A 144 21.78 -2.25 -10.18
N GLU A 145 22.94 -1.71 -9.85
CA GLU A 145 23.30 -1.39 -8.46
C GLU A 145 22.30 -0.44 -7.80
N THR A 146 21.72 0.50 -8.55
CA THR A 146 20.68 1.40 -8.05
C THR A 146 19.40 0.63 -7.68
N GLN A 147 18.97 -0.32 -8.51
CA GLN A 147 17.82 -1.17 -8.21
C GLN A 147 18.07 -2.07 -7.01
N LYS A 148 19.26 -2.64 -6.87
CA LYS A 148 19.64 -3.44 -5.69
C LYS A 148 19.59 -2.59 -4.41
N GLN A 149 20.10 -1.35 -4.46
CA GLN A 149 20.04 -0.42 -3.34
C GLN A 149 18.61 -0.06 -2.95
N GLU A 150 17.74 0.19 -3.93
CA GLU A 150 16.33 0.48 -3.69
C GLU A 150 15.61 -0.72 -3.05
N ILE A 151 15.86 -1.94 -3.53
CA ILE A 151 15.31 -3.17 -2.95
C ILE A 151 15.74 -3.30 -1.48
N VAL A 152 17.03 -3.12 -1.20
CA VAL A 152 17.58 -3.20 0.16
C VAL A 152 16.96 -2.14 1.07
N GLU A 153 16.78 -0.91 0.58
CA GLU A 153 16.13 0.17 1.34
C GLU A 153 14.69 -0.19 1.70
N LYS A 154 13.92 -0.68 0.72
CA LYS A 154 12.52 -1.08 0.96
C LYS A 154 12.41 -2.25 1.95
N PHE A 155 13.28 -3.26 1.87
CA PHE A 155 13.32 -4.34 2.87
C PHE A 155 13.69 -3.82 4.27
N ASN A 156 14.65 -2.91 4.39
CA ASN A 156 15.00 -2.32 5.68
C ASN A 156 13.82 -1.54 6.27
N LEU A 157 13.11 -0.74 5.47
CA LEU A 157 11.92 -0.02 5.91
C LEU A 157 10.79 -0.97 6.30
N ALA A 158 10.61 -2.08 5.58
CA ALA A 158 9.65 -3.11 5.94
C ALA A 158 9.98 -3.73 7.31
N ILE A 159 11.23 -4.11 7.55
CA ILE A 159 11.71 -4.64 8.83
C ILE A 159 11.47 -3.64 9.98
N GLU A 160 11.79 -2.37 9.75
CA GLU A 160 11.55 -1.31 10.75
C GLU A 160 10.07 -1.22 11.13
N ASN A 161 9.18 -1.26 10.15
CA ASN A 161 7.74 -1.17 10.40
C ASN A 161 7.17 -2.44 11.04
N TYR A 162 7.63 -3.65 10.69
CA TYR A 162 7.29 -4.86 11.42
C TYR A 162 7.72 -4.79 12.90
N ASN A 163 8.92 -4.28 13.18
CA ASN A 163 9.40 -4.08 14.53
C ASN A 163 8.57 -3.03 15.29
N LYS A 164 8.13 -1.94 14.63
CA LYS A 164 7.19 -0.97 15.22
C LYS A 164 5.86 -1.61 15.57
N TYR A 165 5.31 -2.43 14.68
CA TYR A 165 4.10 -3.20 14.97
C TYR A 165 4.27 -4.06 16.22
N LEU A 166 5.31 -4.89 16.29
CA LEU A 166 5.60 -5.77 17.43
C LEU A 166 5.82 -5.00 18.72
N SER A 167 6.47 -3.84 18.68
CA SER A 167 6.69 -2.98 19.85
C SER A 167 5.40 -2.39 20.41
N LYS A 168 4.45 -2.05 19.52
CA LYS A 168 3.15 -1.48 19.90
C LYS A 168 2.11 -2.53 20.27
N LYS A 169 2.33 -3.80 19.87
CA LYS A 169 1.42 -4.94 20.10
C LYS A 169 2.23 -6.17 20.57
N PRO A 170 2.83 -6.14 21.76
CA PRO A 170 3.73 -7.19 22.24
C PRO A 170 3.04 -8.56 22.39
N ASP A 171 1.72 -8.57 22.59
CA ASP A 171 0.89 -9.77 22.73
C ASP A 171 0.24 -10.21 21.41
N ALA A 172 0.76 -9.75 20.26
CA ALA A 172 0.26 -10.14 18.96
C ALA A 172 0.36 -11.66 18.76
N LYS A 173 -0.73 -12.27 18.31
CA LYS A 173 -0.79 -13.74 18.08
C LYS A 173 0.12 -14.19 16.94
N ASP A 174 0.43 -13.28 16.02
CA ASP A 174 1.25 -13.46 14.83
C ASP A 174 2.73 -13.07 15.05
N LYS A 175 3.12 -12.77 16.29
CA LYS A 175 4.48 -12.32 16.65
C LYS A 175 5.58 -13.24 16.11
N GLU A 176 5.43 -14.56 16.27
CA GLU A 176 6.43 -15.52 15.80
C GLU A 176 6.51 -15.56 14.28
N SER A 177 5.37 -15.48 13.60
CA SER A 177 5.30 -15.41 12.15
C SER A 177 6.00 -14.15 11.62
N ILE A 178 5.75 -13.00 12.24
CA ILE A 178 6.38 -11.72 11.84
C ILE A 178 7.89 -11.73 12.13
N ALA A 179 8.31 -12.30 13.26
CA ALA A 179 9.74 -12.46 13.56
C ALA A 179 10.44 -13.35 12.52
N SER A 180 9.79 -14.43 12.07
CA SER A 180 10.28 -15.26 10.96
C SER A 180 10.37 -14.48 9.66
N GLN A 181 9.37 -13.63 9.36
CA GLN A 181 9.35 -12.78 8.18
C GLN A 181 10.51 -11.77 8.19
N VAL A 182 10.74 -11.10 9.33
CA VAL A 182 11.88 -10.20 9.52
C VAL A 182 13.21 -10.92 9.30
N ALA A 183 13.35 -12.15 9.80
CA ALA A 183 14.54 -12.95 9.56
C ALA A 183 14.73 -13.28 8.07
N THR A 184 13.66 -13.64 7.37
CA THR A 184 13.69 -13.90 5.91
C THR A 184 14.13 -12.66 5.14
N LEU A 185 13.54 -11.48 5.43
CA LEU A 185 13.92 -10.23 4.77
C LEU A 185 15.38 -9.87 5.05
N THR A 186 15.89 -10.16 6.24
CA THR A 186 17.30 -9.95 6.58
C THR A 186 18.23 -10.84 5.75
N GLU A 187 17.84 -12.07 5.47
CA GLU A 187 18.62 -12.95 4.57
C GLU A 187 18.51 -12.49 3.11
N GLU A 188 17.34 -12.01 2.67
CA GLU A 188 17.20 -11.44 1.32
C GLU A 188 18.16 -10.25 1.11
N ILE A 189 18.22 -9.32 2.07
CA ILE A 189 19.15 -8.17 2.02
C ILE A 189 20.62 -8.61 1.84
N LYS A 190 21.04 -9.72 2.48
CA LYS A 190 22.42 -10.21 2.35
C LYS A 190 22.74 -10.64 0.91
N LYS A 191 21.77 -11.17 0.17
CA LYS A 191 21.97 -11.57 -1.25
C LYS A 191 22.32 -10.36 -2.13
N TYR A 192 21.71 -9.20 -1.86
CA TYR A 192 21.99 -7.98 -2.64
C TYR A 192 23.27 -7.26 -2.20
N ASN A 193 23.71 -7.46 -0.95
CA ASN A 193 24.94 -6.86 -0.41
C ASN A 193 26.20 -7.71 -0.66
N SER A 194 26.05 -8.99 -1.01
CA SER A 194 27.19 -9.83 -1.41
C SER A 194 27.61 -9.41 -2.83
N GLN A 195 28.59 -8.53 -2.94
CA GLN A 195 29.28 -8.28 -4.20
C GLN A 195 29.97 -9.59 -4.65
N PRO A 196 30.00 -9.90 -5.95
CA PRO A 196 30.95 -10.87 -6.43
C PRO A 196 32.34 -10.34 -6.09
N GLU A 197 33.12 -11.12 -5.34
CA GLU A 197 34.53 -10.84 -5.21
C GLU A 197 35.10 -10.76 -6.63
N THR A 198 35.46 -9.54 -7.07
CA THR A 198 36.23 -9.40 -8.29
C THR A 198 37.56 -10.09 -8.02
N GLU A 199 37.71 -11.30 -8.54
CA GLU A 199 39.02 -11.93 -8.63
C GLU A 199 39.92 -10.95 -9.39
N ALA A 200 40.76 -10.26 -8.63
CA ALA A 200 41.85 -9.45 -9.16
C ALA A 200 42.93 -10.45 -9.61
N GLU A 201 43.00 -10.70 -10.92
CA GLU A 201 44.23 -11.19 -11.55
C GLU A 201 45.19 -10.04 -11.86
#